data_dc7b5813d64638d4206a336a4aa941b0
#
_entry.id   dc7b5813d64638d4206a336a4aa941b0
#
_cell.length_a   1.000
_cell.length_b   1.000
_cell.length_c   1.000
_cell.angle_alpha   90.00
_cell.angle_beta   90.00
_cell.angle_gamma   90.00
#
_symmetry.space_group_name_H-M   'P 1'
#
loop_
_entity.id
_entity.type
_entity.pdbx_description
1 polymer ?
#
loop_
_entity_poly.entity_id
_entity_poly.type
_entity_poly.pdbx_seq_one_letter_code
_entity_poly.pdbx_strand_id
1 'polypeptide(L)'
;MERSLDRRKFMESQFFKYGIENYRISAETPETIKAHDYTIIRNADSMDCTTPEEIACILSHLKAIQQGYDDSFVGDDGCVGDGGGDDGGEDAYFCVLEDDITLLNIDFGKILNYINKKKDDVADVADVADVEVLQLYTSSHPVVIQLYNECFLKNGNGGDGSNVIVKRTESYPGAVYYLVSRKAARKILDAYVVSKNKYDLSYSSWTAADNIIYAPVSSYVITYPVAITDIAFGSTLHPEHLPNHENCNNIIRHIWNVNNRLSLFVR
;
A
#
# COMPACT_ATOMS: atom_id res chain seq x y z
N MET A 1 -9.39 8.47 -21.48
CA MET A 1 -10.24 7.46 -20.82
C MET A 1 -10.18 6.06 -21.45
N GLU A 2 -9.76 5.88 -22.69
CA GLU A 2 -9.39 4.57 -23.24
C GLU A 2 -8.26 3.90 -22.44
N ARG A 3 -7.24 4.67 -22.02
CA ARG A 3 -6.16 4.21 -21.14
C ARG A 3 -6.66 3.46 -19.88
N SER A 4 -7.79 3.90 -19.31
CA SER A 4 -8.33 3.26 -18.11
C SER A 4 -8.97 1.90 -18.39
N LEU A 5 -9.41 1.61 -19.62
CA LEU A 5 -9.98 0.31 -19.98
C LEU A 5 -8.90 -0.77 -20.13
N ASP A 6 -7.76 -0.43 -20.69
CA ASP A 6 -6.64 -1.38 -20.84
C ASP A 6 -6.01 -1.71 -19.49
N ARG A 7 -5.77 -0.71 -18.64
CA ARG A 7 -5.33 -0.92 -17.27
C ARG A 7 -6.32 -1.78 -16.48
N ARG A 8 -7.62 -1.50 -16.61
CA ARG A 8 -8.67 -2.29 -15.99
C ARG A 8 -8.62 -3.75 -16.41
N LYS A 9 -8.59 -4.05 -17.73
CA LYS A 9 -8.49 -5.41 -18.25
C LYS A 9 -7.22 -6.11 -17.77
N PHE A 10 -6.12 -5.38 -17.72
CA PHE A 10 -4.86 -5.88 -17.22
C PHE A 10 -4.99 -6.33 -15.75
N MET A 11 -5.54 -5.48 -14.88
CA MET A 11 -5.74 -5.83 -13.47
C MET A 11 -6.74 -6.97 -13.28
N GLU A 12 -7.89 -6.93 -13.98
CA GLU A 12 -8.89 -8.01 -13.94
C GLU A 12 -8.30 -9.36 -14.33
N SER A 13 -7.40 -9.39 -15.33
CA SER A 13 -6.70 -10.61 -15.75
C SER A 13 -5.78 -11.18 -14.67
N GLN A 14 -5.11 -10.31 -13.92
CA GLN A 14 -4.25 -10.71 -12.80
C GLN A 14 -5.08 -11.25 -11.64
N PHE A 15 -6.13 -10.54 -11.24
CA PHE A 15 -7.01 -10.97 -10.16
C PHE A 15 -7.65 -12.30 -10.47
N PHE A 16 -8.14 -12.50 -11.70
CA PHE A 16 -8.65 -13.80 -12.16
C PHE A 16 -7.57 -14.89 -12.08
N LYS A 17 -6.37 -14.61 -12.59
CA LYS A 17 -5.25 -15.56 -12.59
C LYS A 17 -4.88 -16.03 -11.19
N TYR A 18 -4.93 -15.13 -10.21
CA TYR A 18 -4.50 -15.40 -8.83
C TYR A 18 -5.68 -15.73 -7.90
N GLY A 19 -6.92 -15.71 -8.40
CA GLY A 19 -8.12 -15.94 -7.59
C GLY A 19 -8.27 -14.91 -6.47
N ILE A 20 -8.00 -13.63 -6.79
CA ILE A 20 -8.07 -12.52 -5.84
C ILE A 20 -9.43 -11.84 -6.01
N GLU A 21 -10.21 -11.82 -4.95
CA GLU A 21 -11.40 -10.99 -4.87
C GLU A 21 -10.99 -9.51 -4.82
N ASN A 22 -11.69 -8.67 -5.57
CA ASN A 22 -11.29 -7.28 -5.70
C ASN A 22 -12.48 -6.34 -5.92
N TYR A 23 -12.32 -5.10 -5.47
CA TYR A 23 -13.23 -4.00 -5.71
C TYR A 23 -12.51 -2.88 -6.45
N ARG A 24 -13.10 -2.41 -7.55
CA ARG A 24 -12.55 -1.28 -8.29
C ARG A 24 -13.07 0.03 -7.70
N ILE A 25 -12.15 0.85 -7.21
CA ILE A 25 -12.44 2.22 -6.78
C ILE A 25 -12.18 3.18 -7.94
N SER A 26 -13.16 4.02 -8.25
CA SER A 26 -12.96 5.08 -9.25
C SER A 26 -12.05 6.16 -8.67
N ALA A 27 -10.92 6.41 -9.35
CA ALA A 27 -9.98 7.43 -8.95
C ALA A 27 -10.62 8.83 -9.02
N GLU A 28 -10.22 9.69 -8.10
CA GLU A 28 -10.50 11.11 -8.18
C GLU A 28 -9.61 11.77 -9.25
N THR A 29 -10.08 12.84 -9.82
CA THR A 29 -9.34 13.71 -10.76
C THR A 29 -9.51 15.15 -10.35
N PRO A 30 -8.67 16.10 -10.83
CA PRO A 30 -8.89 17.52 -10.57
C PRO A 30 -10.30 18.00 -10.93
N GLU A 31 -10.87 17.45 -12.01
CA GLU A 31 -12.23 17.77 -12.46
C GLU A 31 -13.30 17.24 -11.49
N THR A 32 -13.14 15.99 -10.99
CA THR A 32 -14.10 15.42 -10.02
C THR A 32 -14.02 16.15 -8.69
N ILE A 33 -12.82 16.51 -8.23
CA ILE A 33 -12.62 17.32 -7.02
C ILE A 33 -13.38 18.65 -7.12
N LYS A 34 -13.24 19.33 -8.25
CA LYS A 34 -13.94 20.59 -8.52
C LYS A 34 -15.45 20.40 -8.64
N ALA A 35 -15.90 19.34 -9.34
CA ALA A 35 -17.31 19.07 -9.55
C ALA A 35 -18.06 18.70 -8.27
N HIS A 36 -17.39 18.06 -7.30
CA HIS A 36 -17.97 17.69 -6.01
C HIS A 36 -17.74 18.71 -4.91
N ASP A 37 -17.19 19.87 -5.24
CA ASP A 37 -16.91 20.98 -4.30
C ASP A 37 -16.13 20.52 -3.05
N TYR A 38 -15.04 19.78 -3.27
CA TYR A 38 -14.21 19.32 -2.18
C TYR A 38 -13.45 20.48 -1.54
N THR A 39 -13.49 20.54 -0.21
CA THR A 39 -12.68 21.47 0.59
C THR A 39 -11.44 20.76 1.08
N ILE A 40 -10.26 21.27 0.67
CA ILE A 40 -8.96 20.68 1.02
C ILE A 40 -8.16 21.71 1.81
N ILE A 41 -7.88 21.37 3.08
CA ILE A 41 -7.04 22.18 3.97
C ILE A 41 -5.61 21.64 3.84
N ARG A 42 -4.64 22.54 3.67
CA ARG A 42 -3.21 22.24 3.62
C ARG A 42 -2.43 23.16 4.52
N ASN A 43 -1.23 22.77 4.89
CA ASN A 43 -0.34 23.65 5.63
C ASN A 43 0.11 24.81 4.73
N ALA A 44 -0.19 26.05 5.15
CA ALA A 44 0.13 27.25 4.39
C ALA A 44 1.63 27.55 4.32
N ASP A 45 2.40 27.03 5.26
CA ASP A 45 3.85 27.26 5.37
C ASP A 45 4.67 26.19 4.61
N SER A 46 4.02 25.17 4.06
CA SER A 46 4.73 24.17 3.26
C SER A 46 5.14 24.80 1.93
N MET A 47 6.41 24.67 1.55
CA MET A 47 6.86 24.89 0.15
C MET A 47 6.25 23.80 -0.75
N ASP A 48 4.95 23.58 -0.57
CA ASP A 48 4.19 22.48 -1.12
C ASP A 48 3.89 22.76 -2.58
N CYS A 49 4.72 22.22 -3.45
CA CYS A 49 4.52 22.25 -4.90
C CYS A 49 3.49 21.22 -5.36
N THR A 50 2.67 20.67 -4.44
CA THR A 50 1.70 19.61 -4.74
C THR A 50 0.71 20.07 -5.82
N THR A 51 0.67 19.32 -6.90
CA THR A 51 -0.21 19.56 -8.04
C THR A 51 -1.65 19.12 -7.74
N PRO A 52 -2.65 19.63 -8.48
CA PRO A 52 -4.02 19.12 -8.38
C PRO A 52 -4.14 17.61 -8.62
N GLU A 53 -3.29 17.06 -9.48
CA GLU A 53 -3.23 15.64 -9.82
C GLU A 53 -2.70 14.80 -8.63
N GLU A 54 -1.69 15.28 -7.92
CA GLU A 54 -1.18 14.64 -6.71
C GLU A 54 -2.22 14.65 -5.59
N ILE A 55 -2.96 15.76 -5.43
CA ILE A 55 -4.10 15.83 -4.51
C ILE A 55 -5.17 14.80 -4.91
N ALA A 56 -5.49 14.70 -6.18
CA ALA A 56 -6.45 13.71 -6.68
C ALA A 56 -5.99 12.26 -6.40
N CYS A 57 -4.69 11.99 -6.52
CA CYS A 57 -4.10 10.71 -6.14
C CYS A 57 -4.30 10.43 -4.64
N ILE A 58 -3.96 11.38 -3.76
CA ILE A 58 -4.17 11.26 -2.31
C ILE A 58 -5.63 10.94 -1.98
N LEU A 59 -6.57 11.71 -2.55
CA LEU A 59 -7.99 11.49 -2.30
C LEU A 59 -8.48 10.15 -2.83
N SER A 60 -7.91 9.64 -3.93
CA SER A 60 -8.20 8.30 -4.45
C SER A 60 -7.76 7.23 -3.47
N HIS A 61 -6.58 7.36 -2.86
CA HIS A 61 -6.12 6.45 -1.81
C HIS A 61 -6.99 6.50 -0.56
N LEU A 62 -7.33 7.71 -0.06
CA LEU A 62 -8.23 7.84 1.10
C LEU A 62 -9.60 7.22 0.83
N LYS A 63 -10.14 7.38 -0.38
CA LYS A 63 -11.39 6.74 -0.80
C LYS A 63 -11.28 5.21 -0.86
N ALA A 64 -10.16 4.68 -1.36
CA ALA A 64 -9.91 3.24 -1.36
C ALA A 64 -9.78 2.68 0.06
N ILE A 65 -9.11 3.40 0.94
CA ILE A 65 -8.98 3.04 2.36
C ILE A 65 -10.35 3.08 3.06
N GLN A 66 -11.18 4.09 2.78
CA GLN A 66 -12.55 4.18 3.31
C GLN A 66 -13.39 2.98 2.87
N GLN A 67 -13.35 2.63 1.58
CA GLN A 67 -14.10 1.48 1.07
C GLN A 67 -13.64 0.17 1.73
N GLY A 68 -12.33 -0.08 1.81
CA GLY A 68 -11.80 -1.26 2.47
C GLY A 68 -12.14 -1.32 3.96
N TYR A 69 -12.18 -0.18 4.64
CA TYR A 69 -12.64 -0.08 6.02
C TYR A 69 -14.12 -0.45 6.16
N ASP A 70 -14.99 0.06 5.29
CA ASP A 70 -16.42 -0.19 5.32
C ASP A 70 -16.73 -1.66 4.97
N ASP A 71 -16.08 -2.24 3.94
CA ASP A 71 -16.28 -3.62 3.50
C ASP A 71 -15.80 -4.65 4.54
N SER A 72 -14.80 -4.31 5.35
CA SER A 72 -14.30 -5.22 6.40
C SER A 72 -15.28 -5.44 7.56
N PHE A 73 -16.45 -4.77 7.56
CA PHE A 73 -17.56 -5.01 8.50
C PHE A 73 -18.52 -6.11 8.04
N VAL A 74 -18.55 -6.44 6.75
CA VAL A 74 -19.44 -7.44 6.22
C VAL A 74 -18.79 -8.81 6.43
N GLY A 75 -19.19 -9.52 7.48
CA GLY A 75 -18.77 -10.92 7.68
C GLY A 75 -19.26 -11.80 6.53
N ASP A 76 -18.57 -12.91 6.29
CA ASP A 76 -18.79 -13.90 5.20
C ASP A 76 -20.24 -14.46 5.11
N ASP A 77 -21.09 -14.20 6.09
CA ASP A 77 -22.48 -14.69 6.22
C ASP A 77 -23.55 -13.64 5.88
N GLY A 78 -23.17 -12.46 5.41
CA GLY A 78 -24.13 -11.41 5.02
C GLY A 78 -25.07 -10.94 6.11
N CYS A 79 -24.87 -11.39 7.34
CA CYS A 79 -25.64 -10.95 8.49
C CYS A 79 -24.99 -9.69 9.09
N VAL A 80 -25.65 -8.58 8.95
CA VAL A 80 -25.40 -7.41 9.81
C VAL A 80 -25.70 -7.86 11.24
N GLY A 81 -24.67 -8.29 11.95
CA GLY A 81 -24.78 -8.70 13.33
C GLY A 81 -25.20 -7.51 14.18
N ASP A 82 -26.44 -7.51 14.64
CA ASP A 82 -26.98 -6.61 15.65
C ASP A 82 -26.43 -6.92 17.07
N GLY A 83 -25.24 -7.50 17.10
CA GLY A 83 -24.51 -7.82 18.32
C GLY A 83 -23.42 -6.79 18.58
N GLY A 84 -23.67 -5.90 19.55
CA GLY A 84 -22.74 -4.91 20.06
C GLY A 84 -21.47 -5.49 20.71
N GLY A 85 -20.71 -6.25 19.97
CA GLY A 85 -19.35 -6.66 20.27
C GLY A 85 -18.41 -5.91 19.33
N ASP A 86 -17.64 -5.00 19.91
CA ASP A 86 -16.61 -4.18 19.25
C ASP A 86 -15.40 -5.01 18.76
N ASP A 87 -15.54 -6.34 18.69
CA ASP A 87 -14.48 -7.33 18.47
C ASP A 87 -14.39 -7.80 17.00
N GLY A 88 -15.10 -7.16 16.09
CA GLY A 88 -15.07 -7.48 14.65
C GLY A 88 -13.72 -7.12 14.03
N GLY A 89 -12.68 -7.92 14.30
CA GLY A 89 -11.47 -8.02 13.48
C GLY A 89 -10.68 -6.73 13.30
N GLU A 90 -10.27 -6.01 14.36
CA GLU A 90 -9.29 -4.92 14.26
C GLU A 90 -8.01 -5.36 13.52
N ASP A 91 -7.71 -6.65 13.57
CA ASP A 91 -6.59 -7.31 12.90
C ASP A 91 -6.87 -7.73 11.45
N ALA A 92 -8.06 -7.46 10.91
CA ALA A 92 -8.34 -7.71 9.50
C ALA A 92 -7.52 -6.76 8.60
N TYR A 93 -6.96 -7.31 7.52
CA TYR A 93 -6.19 -6.56 6.54
C TYR A 93 -6.90 -6.56 5.19
N PHE A 94 -6.82 -5.44 4.49
CA PHE A 94 -7.15 -5.34 3.07
C PHE A 94 -5.97 -4.74 2.31
N CYS A 95 -5.98 -4.96 1.00
CA CYS A 95 -4.92 -4.50 0.11
C CYS A 95 -5.41 -3.32 -0.72
N VAL A 96 -4.59 -2.27 -0.81
CA VAL A 96 -4.77 -1.16 -1.74
C VAL A 96 -3.66 -1.20 -2.77
N LEU A 97 -4.02 -1.08 -4.05
CA LEU A 97 -3.06 -1.09 -5.14
C LEU A 97 -3.52 -0.19 -6.30
N GLU A 98 -2.57 0.39 -7.02
CA GLU A 98 -2.81 1.15 -8.23
C GLU A 98 -3.00 0.23 -9.44
N ASP A 99 -3.53 0.76 -10.53
CA ASP A 99 -3.98 -0.02 -11.70
C ASP A 99 -2.88 -0.30 -12.74
N ASP A 100 -1.61 -0.05 -12.38
CA ASP A 100 -0.43 -0.35 -13.18
C ASP A 100 0.59 -1.28 -12.49
N ILE A 101 0.13 -2.00 -11.46
CA ILE A 101 0.97 -2.99 -10.76
C ILE A 101 0.89 -4.35 -11.43
N THR A 102 2.03 -4.98 -11.68
CA THR A 102 2.15 -6.40 -12.00
C THR A 102 2.43 -7.18 -10.74
N LEU A 103 1.47 -8.02 -10.35
CA LEU A 103 1.60 -8.91 -9.21
C LEU A 103 2.57 -10.06 -9.56
N LEU A 104 3.59 -10.24 -8.75
CA LEU A 104 4.42 -11.44 -8.80
C LEU A 104 3.67 -12.56 -8.06
N ASN A 105 4.00 -13.82 -8.35
CA ASN A 105 3.27 -15.00 -7.84
C ASN A 105 3.38 -15.15 -6.31
N ILE A 106 2.57 -14.38 -5.58
CA ILE A 106 2.64 -14.24 -4.12
C ILE A 106 1.44 -14.89 -3.46
N ASP A 107 1.68 -15.43 -2.29
CA ASP A 107 0.67 -15.93 -1.37
C ASP A 107 0.47 -14.92 -0.23
N PHE A 108 -0.61 -14.14 -0.30
CA PHE A 108 -0.96 -13.18 0.74
C PHE A 108 -1.20 -13.84 2.10
N GLY A 109 -1.75 -15.05 2.12
CA GLY A 109 -1.94 -15.79 3.36
C GLY A 109 -0.63 -16.04 4.09
N LYS A 110 0.45 -16.31 3.36
CA LYS A 110 1.78 -16.46 3.95
C LYS A 110 2.33 -15.15 4.52
N ILE A 111 2.07 -14.01 3.86
CA ILE A 111 2.46 -12.69 4.38
C ILE A 111 1.70 -12.38 5.67
N LEU A 112 0.38 -12.58 5.69
CA LEU A 112 -0.45 -12.36 6.88
C LEU A 112 -0.07 -13.29 8.01
N ASN A 113 0.17 -14.58 7.72
CA ASN A 113 0.64 -15.55 8.73
C ASN A 113 2.00 -15.14 9.31
N TYR A 114 2.89 -14.58 8.49
CA TYR A 114 4.17 -14.05 8.97
C TYR A 114 3.98 -12.86 9.91
N ILE A 115 3.10 -11.91 9.55
CA ILE A 115 2.76 -10.76 10.41
C ILE A 115 2.20 -11.26 11.75
N ASN A 116 1.22 -12.17 11.72
CA ASN A 116 0.58 -12.69 12.91
C ASN A 116 1.56 -13.47 13.81
N LYS A 117 2.40 -14.33 13.21
CA LYS A 117 3.43 -15.07 13.96
C LYS A 117 4.41 -14.12 14.65
N LYS A 118 4.79 -13.02 14.00
CA LYS A 118 5.67 -12.01 14.62
C LYS A 118 5.01 -11.30 15.79
N LYS A 119 3.69 -11.08 15.76
CA LYS A 119 2.96 -10.57 16.93
C LYS A 119 3.06 -11.51 18.13
N ASP A 120 2.96 -12.82 17.90
CA ASP A 120 2.97 -13.84 18.95
C ASP A 120 4.38 -14.06 19.55
N ASP A 121 5.42 -14.07 18.69
CA ASP A 121 6.82 -14.35 19.09
C ASP A 121 7.45 -13.17 19.87
N VAL A 122 6.88 -11.97 19.82
CA VAL A 122 7.52 -10.72 20.30
C VAL A 122 6.76 -10.09 21.46
N ALA A 123 6.13 -10.88 22.32
CA ALA A 123 5.53 -10.37 23.55
C ALA A 123 6.53 -9.56 24.43
N ASP A 124 7.84 -9.69 24.20
CA ASP A 124 8.90 -9.02 24.97
C ASP A 124 9.71 -7.95 24.19
N VAL A 125 9.49 -7.75 22.87
CA VAL A 125 10.23 -6.75 22.07
C VAL A 125 9.24 -5.79 21.37
N ALA A 126 9.12 -4.59 21.90
CA ALA A 126 8.14 -3.57 21.52
C ALA A 126 8.14 -3.12 20.04
N ASP A 127 9.11 -3.55 19.22
CA ASP A 127 9.35 -2.94 17.90
C ASP A 127 8.61 -3.58 16.71
N VAL A 128 7.96 -4.75 16.86
CA VAL A 128 7.25 -5.42 15.75
C VAL A 128 5.78 -5.74 16.09
N ALA A 129 5.33 -5.36 17.26
CA ALA A 129 4.03 -5.78 17.80
C ALA A 129 2.81 -5.28 16.99
N ASP A 130 2.92 -4.26 16.16
CA ASP A 130 1.75 -3.67 15.48
C ASP A 130 2.10 -3.20 14.04
N VAL A 131 2.11 -4.14 13.09
CA VAL A 131 2.21 -3.80 11.66
C VAL A 131 0.85 -3.26 11.22
N GLU A 132 0.65 -1.96 11.31
CA GLU A 132 -0.61 -1.32 10.93
C GLU A 132 -0.73 -1.15 9.41
N VAL A 133 0.38 -0.75 8.75
CA VAL A 133 0.48 -0.69 7.29
C VAL A 133 1.77 -1.37 6.84
N LEU A 134 1.69 -2.24 5.85
CA LEU A 134 2.83 -2.89 5.21
C LEU A 134 2.94 -2.44 3.76
N GLN A 135 3.99 -1.66 3.45
CA GLN A 135 4.36 -1.30 2.08
C GLN A 135 4.91 -2.53 1.35
N LEU A 136 4.29 -2.89 0.22
CA LEU A 136 4.64 -4.07 -0.59
C LEU A 136 5.45 -3.74 -1.83
N TYR A 137 5.55 -2.48 -2.18
CA TYR A 137 6.35 -1.98 -3.31
C TYR A 137 7.06 -0.68 -2.94
N THR A 138 8.30 -0.53 -3.39
CA THR A 138 9.02 0.74 -3.35
C THR A 138 9.49 1.12 -4.75
N SER A 139 9.31 2.39 -5.11
CA SER A 139 9.64 2.94 -6.44
C SER A 139 11.11 3.37 -6.58
N SER A 140 11.92 3.20 -5.54
CA SER A 140 13.33 3.59 -5.52
C SER A 140 14.25 2.38 -5.67
N HIS A 141 14.95 2.26 -6.80
CA HIS A 141 15.87 1.14 -7.01
C HIS A 141 17.02 1.06 -6.00
N PRO A 142 17.63 2.15 -5.49
CA PRO A 142 18.61 2.04 -4.40
C PRO A 142 18.02 1.45 -3.13
N VAL A 143 16.76 1.82 -2.81
CA VAL A 143 16.05 1.28 -1.64
C VAL A 143 15.74 -0.20 -1.82
N VAL A 144 15.30 -0.65 -3.01
CA VAL A 144 15.12 -2.09 -3.29
C VAL A 144 16.39 -2.87 -3.04
N ILE A 145 17.53 -2.38 -3.55
CA ILE A 145 18.85 -3.01 -3.37
C ILE A 145 19.23 -3.06 -1.89
N GLN A 146 19.03 -1.95 -1.17
CA GLN A 146 19.34 -1.86 0.26
C GLN A 146 18.49 -2.85 1.08
N LEU A 147 17.17 -2.82 0.91
CA LEU A 147 16.25 -3.71 1.62
C LEU A 147 16.59 -5.19 1.35
N TYR A 148 16.83 -5.53 0.10
CA TYR A 148 17.17 -6.90 -0.28
C TYR A 148 18.53 -7.34 0.29
N ASN A 149 19.59 -6.57 0.08
CA ASN A 149 20.94 -6.96 0.49
C ASN A 149 21.16 -6.86 2.00
N GLU A 150 20.72 -5.77 2.61
CA GLU A 150 21.04 -5.48 4.00
C GLU A 150 20.06 -6.10 4.99
N CYS A 151 18.79 -6.21 4.60
CA CYS A 151 17.77 -6.75 5.48
C CYS A 151 17.46 -8.20 5.16
N PHE A 152 17.15 -8.53 3.90
CA PHE A 152 16.75 -9.88 3.51
C PHE A 152 17.92 -10.87 3.46
N LEU A 153 19.02 -10.55 2.73
CA LEU A 153 20.13 -11.48 2.56
C LEU A 153 21.04 -11.64 3.78
N LYS A 154 21.44 -10.52 4.41
CA LYS A 154 22.37 -10.58 5.57
C LYS A 154 21.80 -11.36 6.74
N ASN A 155 20.50 -11.27 6.94
CA ASN A 155 19.83 -11.89 8.08
C ASN A 155 19.05 -13.16 7.72
N GLY A 156 18.88 -13.45 6.43
CA GLY A 156 18.16 -14.63 5.93
C GLY A 156 18.95 -15.95 5.97
N ASN A 157 20.24 -15.91 6.26
CA ASN A 157 21.07 -17.13 6.39
C ASN A 157 20.77 -17.96 7.65
N GLY A 158 20.01 -17.42 8.59
CA GLY A 158 19.65 -18.08 9.86
C GLY A 158 18.37 -18.91 9.84
N GLY A 159 17.58 -18.84 8.78
CA GLY A 159 16.37 -19.69 8.64
C GLY A 159 15.14 -19.24 9.43
N ASP A 160 15.22 -18.20 10.27
CA ASP A 160 14.09 -17.72 11.09
C ASP A 160 13.24 -16.64 10.44
N GLY A 161 13.63 -16.14 9.24
CA GLY A 161 12.89 -15.12 8.52
C GLY A 161 12.82 -13.75 9.23
N SER A 162 13.72 -13.48 10.16
CA SER A 162 13.62 -12.37 11.12
C SER A 162 13.56 -10.96 10.51
N ASN A 163 13.94 -10.77 9.24
CA ASN A 163 13.99 -9.46 8.60
C ASN A 163 13.28 -9.37 7.24
N VAL A 164 12.19 -10.11 7.08
CA VAL A 164 11.34 -10.02 5.90
C VAL A 164 10.55 -8.72 5.86
N ILE A 165 10.25 -8.17 7.04
CA ILE A 165 9.53 -6.93 7.25
C ILE A 165 10.37 -6.06 8.18
N VAL A 166 10.61 -4.81 7.80
CA VAL A 166 11.35 -3.84 8.62
C VAL A 166 10.55 -2.54 8.77
N LYS A 167 10.83 -1.78 9.83
CA LYS A 167 10.19 -0.49 10.07
C LYS A 167 10.41 0.43 8.87
N ARG A 168 9.35 1.04 8.38
CA ARG A 168 9.42 2.00 7.28
C ARG A 168 10.04 3.31 7.77
N THR A 169 10.84 3.94 6.92
CA THR A 169 11.33 5.32 7.08
C THR A 169 10.77 6.20 5.97
N GLU A 170 10.81 7.52 6.15
CA GLU A 170 10.36 8.48 5.13
C GLU A 170 11.13 8.36 3.80
N SER A 171 12.33 7.77 3.83
CA SER A 171 13.16 7.55 2.64
C SER A 171 12.69 6.40 1.74
N TYR A 172 11.61 5.69 2.08
CA TYR A 172 11.10 4.55 1.29
C TYR A 172 9.86 4.97 0.50
N PRO A 173 10.02 5.52 -0.74
CA PRO A 173 8.90 6.00 -1.55
C PRO A 173 8.06 4.85 -2.10
N GLY A 174 6.78 5.11 -2.36
CA GLY A 174 5.84 4.21 -3.04
C GLY A 174 4.57 3.93 -2.23
N ALA A 175 3.46 4.55 -2.66
CA ALA A 175 2.11 4.27 -2.17
C ALA A 175 1.34 3.33 -3.11
N VAL A 176 2.00 2.74 -4.10
CA VAL A 176 1.38 2.04 -5.23
C VAL A 176 0.78 0.69 -4.83
N TYR A 177 1.29 0.08 -3.75
CA TYR A 177 0.88 -1.25 -3.31
C TYR A 177 1.19 -1.47 -1.82
N TYR A 178 0.15 -1.65 -1.00
CA TYR A 178 0.30 -1.82 0.44
C TYR A 178 -0.89 -2.56 1.06
N LEU A 179 -0.64 -3.23 2.19
CA LEU A 179 -1.66 -3.77 3.09
C LEU A 179 -1.97 -2.76 4.18
N VAL A 180 -3.24 -2.67 4.55
CA VAL A 180 -3.73 -1.79 5.63
C VAL A 180 -4.53 -2.64 6.60
N SER A 181 -4.22 -2.57 7.90
CA SER A 181 -5.11 -3.13 8.92
C SER A 181 -6.34 -2.22 9.08
N ARG A 182 -7.46 -2.80 9.49
CA ARG A 182 -8.67 -2.03 9.75
C ARG A 182 -8.45 -0.91 10.78
N LYS A 183 -7.69 -1.20 11.84
CA LYS A 183 -7.28 -0.22 12.84
C LYS A 183 -6.50 0.95 12.23
N ALA A 184 -5.56 0.65 11.31
CA ALA A 184 -4.79 1.67 10.60
C ALA A 184 -5.66 2.50 9.67
N ALA A 185 -6.59 1.86 8.94
CA ALA A 185 -7.53 2.55 8.07
C ALA A 185 -8.31 3.62 8.85
N ARG A 186 -8.85 3.28 10.02
CA ARG A 186 -9.53 4.24 10.89
C ARG A 186 -8.63 5.40 11.28
N LYS A 187 -7.39 5.14 11.74
CA LYS A 187 -6.43 6.20 12.09
C LYS A 187 -6.11 7.14 10.93
N ILE A 188 -5.92 6.58 9.73
CA ILE A 188 -5.65 7.36 8.52
C ILE A 188 -6.86 8.24 8.20
N LEU A 189 -8.06 7.67 8.23
CA LEU A 189 -9.28 8.41 7.93
C LEU A 189 -9.56 9.49 8.98
N ASP A 190 -9.42 9.19 10.26
CA ASP A 190 -9.59 10.16 11.35
C ASP A 190 -8.60 11.31 11.27
N ALA A 191 -7.38 11.06 10.75
CA ALA A 191 -6.37 12.08 10.58
C ALA A 191 -6.65 13.06 9.43
N TYR A 192 -7.30 12.60 8.36
CA TYR A 192 -7.41 13.39 7.12
C TYR A 192 -8.83 13.67 6.64
N VAL A 193 -9.83 12.88 7.04
CA VAL A 193 -11.21 13.02 6.57
C VAL A 193 -12.05 13.73 7.63
N VAL A 194 -12.30 15.03 7.43
CA VAL A 194 -13.11 15.84 8.38
C VAL A 194 -14.61 15.60 8.18
N SER A 195 -15.02 15.42 6.93
CA SER A 195 -16.41 15.09 6.55
C SER A 195 -16.44 14.60 5.10
N LYS A 196 -17.61 14.21 4.61
CA LYS A 196 -17.79 13.61 3.26
C LYS A 196 -17.02 14.31 2.12
N ASN A 197 -16.94 15.64 2.12
CA ASN A 197 -16.27 16.40 1.06
C ASN A 197 -15.19 17.35 1.61
N LYS A 198 -14.72 17.12 2.85
CA LYS A 198 -13.75 17.99 3.49
C LYS A 198 -12.59 17.17 4.03
N TYR A 199 -11.40 17.52 3.58
CA TYR A 199 -10.15 16.86 3.92
C TYR A 199 -9.17 17.86 4.53
N ASP A 200 -8.49 17.44 5.58
CA ASP A 200 -7.41 18.21 6.21
C ASP A 200 -6.08 17.47 6.03
N LEU A 201 -5.27 17.91 5.09
CA LEU A 201 -3.97 17.32 4.77
C LEU A 201 -2.82 18.03 5.52
N SER A 202 -3.13 18.94 6.43
CA SER A 202 -2.12 19.74 7.16
C SER A 202 -1.34 18.93 8.20
N TYR A 203 -1.80 17.73 8.54
CA TYR A 203 -1.11 16.81 9.45
C TYR A 203 0.28 16.41 8.93
N SER A 204 0.43 16.24 7.63
CA SER A 204 1.72 15.91 7.01
C SER A 204 2.49 17.17 6.62
N SER A 205 3.79 17.17 6.90
CA SER A 205 4.71 18.24 6.48
C SER A 205 4.89 18.30 4.97
N TRP A 206 4.60 17.20 4.27
CA TRP A 206 4.67 17.09 2.82
C TRP A 206 3.44 16.37 2.28
N THR A 207 2.72 17.05 1.38
CA THR A 207 1.45 16.60 0.81
C THR A 207 1.72 15.68 -0.40
N ALA A 208 2.11 14.44 -0.12
CA ALA A 208 2.27 13.37 -1.10
C ALA A 208 1.60 12.10 -0.57
N ALA A 209 1.08 11.24 -1.47
CA ALA A 209 0.41 10.00 -1.08
C ALA A 209 1.30 9.12 -0.18
N ASP A 210 2.60 9.04 -0.49
CA ASP A 210 3.61 8.31 0.28
C ASP A 210 3.72 8.76 1.74
N ASN A 211 3.46 10.03 2.03
CA ASN A 211 3.52 10.57 3.39
C ASN A 211 2.16 10.48 4.07
N ILE A 212 1.09 10.86 3.36
CA ILE A 212 -0.27 10.87 3.89
C ILE A 212 -0.68 9.48 4.42
N ILE A 213 -0.38 8.41 3.68
CA ILE A 213 -0.80 7.05 4.04
C ILE A 213 0.00 6.54 5.25
N TYR A 214 1.28 6.84 5.33
CA TYR A 214 2.17 6.19 6.31
C TYR A 214 2.42 7.02 7.57
N ALA A 215 2.22 8.35 7.54
CA ALA A 215 2.55 9.22 8.66
C ALA A 215 1.75 8.96 9.95
N PRO A 216 0.42 8.72 9.92
CA PRO A 216 -0.37 8.60 11.14
C PRO A 216 -0.32 7.20 11.78
N VAL A 217 0.42 6.24 11.19
CA VAL A 217 0.35 4.82 11.54
C VAL A 217 1.71 4.17 11.71
N SER A 218 1.75 3.03 12.38
CA SER A 218 2.94 2.19 12.48
C SER A 218 3.16 1.44 11.16
N SER A 219 4.04 1.99 10.32
CA SER A 219 4.26 1.49 8.97
C SER A 219 5.56 0.72 8.82
N TYR A 220 5.50 -0.33 8.01
CA TYR A 220 6.60 -1.25 7.71
C TYR A 220 6.73 -1.42 6.21
N VAL A 221 7.86 -1.96 5.77
CA VAL A 221 8.11 -2.30 4.37
C VAL A 221 8.61 -3.74 4.27
N ILE A 222 8.16 -4.42 3.21
CA ILE A 222 8.66 -5.76 2.90
C ILE A 222 10.05 -5.63 2.27
N THR A 223 10.99 -6.46 2.73
CA THR A 223 12.40 -6.39 2.29
C THR A 223 12.66 -7.16 1.00
N TYR A 224 11.71 -8.01 0.62
CA TYR A 224 11.72 -8.73 -0.64
C TYR A 224 10.65 -8.18 -1.58
N PRO A 225 11.03 -7.74 -2.81
CA PRO A 225 10.07 -7.13 -3.71
C PRO A 225 9.05 -8.15 -4.23
N VAL A 226 7.77 -7.81 -4.15
CA VAL A 226 6.64 -8.71 -4.45
C VAL A 226 5.79 -8.22 -5.63
N ALA A 227 6.14 -7.09 -6.22
CA ALA A 227 5.46 -6.51 -7.38
C ALA A 227 6.43 -5.69 -8.23
N ILE A 228 6.01 -5.39 -9.45
CA ILE A 228 6.63 -4.43 -10.35
C ILE A 228 5.55 -3.51 -10.92
N THR A 229 5.92 -2.31 -11.36
CA THR A 229 5.01 -1.42 -12.09
C THR A 229 5.02 -1.76 -13.58
N ASP A 230 3.87 -1.66 -14.25
CA ASP A 230 3.82 -1.81 -15.71
C ASP A 230 4.10 -0.47 -16.40
N ILE A 231 5.35 -0.29 -16.80
CA ILE A 231 5.82 0.93 -17.48
C ILE A 231 5.17 1.18 -18.85
N ALA A 232 4.56 0.15 -19.46
CA ALA A 232 3.88 0.29 -20.75
C ALA A 232 2.67 1.22 -20.66
N PHE A 233 2.07 1.33 -19.49
CA PHE A 233 0.96 2.26 -19.26
C PHE A 233 1.42 3.71 -19.04
N GLY A 234 2.71 3.95 -18.82
CA GLY A 234 3.28 5.24 -18.49
C GLY A 234 2.83 5.78 -17.12
N SER A 235 3.53 6.78 -16.61
CA SER A 235 3.06 7.56 -15.46
C SER A 235 2.21 8.73 -15.92
N THR A 236 1.09 8.97 -15.27
CA THR A 236 0.25 10.15 -15.52
C THR A 236 0.63 11.34 -14.65
N LEU A 237 1.25 11.07 -13.48
CA LEU A 237 1.67 12.10 -12.54
C LEU A 237 3.08 12.59 -12.83
N HIS A 238 4.01 11.65 -12.98
CA HIS A 238 5.45 11.91 -13.07
C HIS A 238 6.11 11.13 -14.22
N PRO A 239 5.90 11.55 -15.48
CA PRO A 239 6.52 10.90 -16.64
C PRO A 239 8.06 10.84 -16.55
N GLU A 240 8.68 11.83 -15.89
CA GLU A 240 10.12 11.91 -15.64
C GLU A 240 10.64 10.80 -14.73
N HIS A 241 9.78 10.14 -13.97
CA HIS A 241 10.15 9.01 -13.11
C HIS A 241 10.19 7.66 -13.85
N LEU A 242 9.70 7.56 -15.08
CA LEU A 242 9.67 6.31 -15.85
C LEU A 242 11.02 5.59 -15.92
N PRO A 243 12.18 6.27 -16.15
CA PRO A 243 13.48 5.59 -16.12
C PRO A 243 13.82 4.98 -14.75
N ASN A 244 13.36 5.61 -13.65
CA ASN A 244 13.57 5.07 -12.31
C ASN A 244 12.71 3.82 -12.08
N HIS A 245 11.47 3.81 -12.54
CA HIS A 245 10.59 2.64 -12.50
C HIS A 245 11.14 1.49 -13.35
N GLU A 246 11.67 1.77 -14.54
CA GLU A 246 12.30 0.77 -15.37
C GLU A 246 13.53 0.14 -14.70
N ASN A 247 14.42 0.96 -14.13
CA ASN A 247 15.55 0.47 -13.37
C ASN A 247 15.11 -0.38 -12.16
N CYS A 248 14.10 0.07 -11.44
CA CYS A 248 13.54 -0.66 -10.31
C CYS A 248 13.01 -2.04 -10.76
N ASN A 249 12.22 -2.09 -11.82
CA ASN A 249 11.69 -3.32 -12.40
C ASN A 249 12.79 -4.30 -12.83
N ASN A 250 13.86 -3.80 -13.46
CA ASN A 250 14.97 -4.63 -13.91
C ASN A 250 15.68 -5.28 -12.71
N ILE A 251 15.89 -4.53 -11.63
CA ILE A 251 16.48 -5.05 -10.40
C ILE A 251 15.57 -6.08 -9.75
N ILE A 252 14.27 -5.79 -9.64
CA ILE A 252 13.30 -6.71 -9.05
C ILE A 252 13.24 -8.02 -9.84
N ARG A 253 13.18 -7.97 -11.17
CA ARG A 253 13.22 -9.16 -12.03
C ARG A 253 14.53 -9.94 -11.85
N HIS A 254 15.66 -9.24 -11.72
CA HIS A 254 16.94 -9.90 -11.45
C HIS A 254 16.91 -10.64 -10.11
N ILE A 255 16.45 -9.99 -9.03
CA ILE A 255 16.29 -10.60 -7.71
C ILE A 255 15.44 -11.88 -7.79
N TRP A 256 14.32 -11.83 -8.50
CA TRP A 256 13.43 -12.97 -8.69
C TRP A 256 14.06 -14.12 -9.50
N ASN A 257 14.85 -13.81 -10.52
CA ASN A 257 15.50 -14.81 -11.37
C ASN A 257 16.66 -15.54 -10.67
N VAL A 258 17.39 -14.85 -9.78
CA VAL A 258 18.56 -15.46 -9.11
C VAL A 258 18.20 -16.13 -7.78
N ASN A 259 17.01 -15.89 -7.25
CA ASN A 259 16.66 -16.35 -5.92
C ASN A 259 15.53 -17.38 -5.93
N ASN A 260 15.89 -18.65 -6.19
CA ASN A 260 14.95 -19.79 -6.10
C ASN A 260 14.49 -20.12 -4.66
N ARG A 261 14.89 -19.33 -3.65
CA ARG A 261 14.59 -19.57 -2.23
C ARG A 261 13.27 -18.98 -1.76
N LEU A 262 12.43 -18.56 -2.68
CA LEU A 262 11.18 -17.82 -2.39
C LEU A 262 9.99 -18.69 -1.97
N SER A 263 10.21 -19.87 -1.47
CA SER A 263 9.13 -20.67 -0.87
C SER A 263 8.40 -19.96 0.30
N LEU A 264 8.99 -18.89 0.85
CA LEU A 264 8.37 -18.14 1.97
C LEU A 264 7.06 -17.46 1.56
N PHE A 265 6.98 -16.87 0.35
CA PHE A 265 5.80 -16.10 -0.08
C PHE A 265 5.27 -16.49 -1.45
N VAL A 266 5.90 -17.44 -2.17
CA VAL A 266 5.45 -17.90 -3.48
C VAL A 266 4.44 -19.04 -3.33
N ARG A 267 3.39 -19.00 -4.18
CA ARG A 267 2.40 -20.07 -4.33
C ARG A 267 3.02 -21.34 -4.90
#